data_66e8b7a3b1fbe644f79906439863c099
#
_entry.id   66e8b7a3b1fbe644f79906439863c099
#
_cell.length_a   1.000
_cell.length_b   1.000
_cell.length_c   1.000
_cell.angle_alpha   90.00
_cell.angle_beta   90.00
_cell.angle_gamma   90.00
#
_symmetry.space_group_name_H-M   'P 1'
#
loop_
_entity.id
_entity.type
_entity.pdbx_description
1 polymer ?
#
loop_
_entity_poly.entity_id
_entity_poly.type
_entity_poly.pdbx_seq_one_letter_code
_entity_poly.pdbx_strand_id
1 'polypeptide(L)'
;MRSSFKGELNISFPPMRSMCIIPQILPEFHKLHPAVHINFYEQGHNIQDSVLSDGKLDFAIFSEWQPHPNLSYEHLIDEEIVLILPKNHELTEKAVYRDGFRYPWIDLKLLADTPFILHFPDQNTGRSSEQLFEQYNIQPPVPFRTRNSQLCIQLTAENLGVCLAPETYALHSSSMLTISICSVGEKPIVNRLVLAYRKNSYLSTYALDFIKIAKTCLKR
;
A
#
# COMPACT_ATOMS: atom_id res chain seq x y z
N MET A 1 -1.82 -33.21 21.28
CA MET A 1 -2.65 -32.17 21.94
C MET A 1 -3.42 -31.44 20.85
N ARG A 2 -4.75 -31.58 20.79
CA ARG A 2 -5.59 -30.75 19.91
C ARG A 2 -5.64 -29.36 20.53
N SER A 3 -4.95 -28.40 19.91
CA SER A 3 -5.14 -26.98 20.20
C SER A 3 -6.59 -26.65 19.82
N SER A 4 -7.47 -26.48 20.80
CA SER A 4 -8.83 -26.02 20.55
C SER A 4 -8.77 -24.51 20.32
N PHE A 5 -8.66 -24.11 19.07
CA PHE A 5 -8.85 -22.70 18.72
C PHE A 5 -10.25 -22.24 19.16
N LYS A 6 -10.32 -21.03 19.74
CA LYS A 6 -11.58 -20.43 20.24
C LYS A 6 -12.19 -19.42 19.28
N GLY A 7 -11.64 -19.30 18.09
CA GLY A 7 -12.11 -18.40 17.03
C GLY A 7 -11.25 -18.48 15.79
N GLU A 8 -11.74 -17.88 14.71
CA GLU A 8 -11.06 -17.83 13.43
C GLU A 8 -11.26 -16.43 12.81
N LEU A 9 -10.21 -15.89 12.20
CA LEU A 9 -10.25 -14.68 11.38
C LEU A 9 -9.67 -14.99 10.01
N ASN A 10 -10.40 -14.62 8.97
CA ASN A 10 -10.03 -14.76 7.58
C ASN A 10 -9.82 -13.36 6.98
N ILE A 11 -8.58 -12.99 6.70
CA ILE A 11 -8.20 -11.63 6.31
C ILE A 11 -7.56 -11.64 4.93
N SER A 12 -8.06 -10.80 4.03
CA SER A 12 -7.54 -10.66 2.67
C SER A 12 -6.76 -9.37 2.47
N PHE A 13 -5.74 -9.45 1.60
CA PHE A 13 -4.86 -8.33 1.24
C PHE A 13 -4.54 -8.36 -0.27
N PRO A 14 -4.20 -7.22 -0.88
CA PRO A 14 -3.42 -7.23 -2.11
C PRO A 14 -2.07 -7.92 -1.90
N PRO A 15 -1.50 -8.56 -2.93
CA PRO A 15 -0.18 -9.16 -2.85
C PRO A 15 0.85 -8.20 -2.24
N MET A 16 1.73 -8.72 -1.38
CA MET A 16 2.80 -8.00 -0.66
C MET A 16 2.35 -7.02 0.43
N ARG A 17 1.06 -6.62 0.51
CA ARG A 17 0.59 -5.71 1.57
C ARG A 17 0.74 -6.32 2.97
N SER A 18 0.48 -7.60 3.09
CA SER A 18 0.62 -8.35 4.34
C SER A 18 2.03 -8.22 4.95
N MET A 19 3.09 -8.27 4.13
CA MET A 19 4.47 -8.15 4.59
C MET A 19 4.79 -6.82 5.28
N CYS A 20 4.12 -5.74 4.86
CA CYS A 20 4.36 -4.41 5.40
C CYS A 20 3.57 -4.13 6.69
N ILE A 21 2.37 -4.72 6.86
CA ILE A 21 1.46 -4.31 7.93
C ILE A 21 1.23 -5.40 8.98
N ILE A 22 1.16 -6.67 8.61
CA ILE A 22 0.87 -7.76 9.55
C ILE A 22 1.92 -7.91 10.65
N PRO A 23 3.24 -7.81 10.38
CA PRO A 23 4.24 -7.86 11.43
C PRO A 23 4.11 -6.76 12.49
N GLN A 24 3.45 -5.64 12.17
CA GLN A 24 3.20 -4.57 13.12
C GLN A 24 1.96 -4.82 14.00
N ILE A 25 0.97 -5.56 13.49
CA ILE A 25 -0.33 -5.78 14.14
C ILE A 25 -0.34 -7.10 14.93
N LEU A 26 0.16 -8.16 14.29
CA LEU A 26 -0.03 -9.53 14.76
C LEU A 26 0.59 -9.81 16.14
N PRO A 27 1.77 -9.29 16.52
CA PRO A 27 2.35 -9.55 17.83
C PRO A 27 1.45 -9.11 18.98
N GLU A 28 0.86 -7.92 18.88
CA GLU A 28 -0.05 -7.43 19.94
C GLU A 28 -1.38 -8.17 19.93
N PHE A 29 -1.92 -8.49 18.75
CA PHE A 29 -3.14 -9.28 18.65
C PHE A 29 -2.96 -10.70 19.22
N HIS A 30 -1.86 -11.37 18.91
CA HIS A 30 -1.60 -12.73 19.37
C HIS A 30 -1.40 -12.82 20.90
N LYS A 31 -0.82 -11.78 21.53
CA LYS A 31 -0.73 -11.69 22.99
C LYS A 31 -2.12 -11.67 23.63
N LEU A 32 -3.05 -10.92 23.03
CA LEU A 32 -4.40 -10.77 23.57
C LEU A 32 -5.29 -11.99 23.25
N HIS A 33 -5.12 -12.56 22.07
CA HIS A 33 -5.96 -13.65 21.55
C HIS A 33 -5.12 -14.84 21.04
N PRO A 34 -4.33 -15.52 21.91
CA PRO A 34 -3.42 -16.60 21.48
C PRO A 34 -4.14 -17.86 20.97
N ALA A 35 -5.45 -17.99 21.24
CA ALA A 35 -6.28 -19.12 20.82
C ALA A 35 -7.12 -18.81 19.57
N VAL A 36 -6.94 -17.65 18.92
CA VAL A 36 -7.60 -17.32 17.67
C VAL A 36 -6.72 -17.78 16.50
N HIS A 37 -7.30 -18.54 15.58
CA HIS A 37 -6.66 -18.90 14.33
C HIS A 37 -6.83 -17.79 13.30
N ILE A 38 -5.76 -17.43 12.54
CA ILE A 38 -5.84 -16.41 11.50
C ILE A 38 -5.37 -17.01 10.18
N ASN A 39 -6.19 -16.85 9.15
CA ASN A 39 -5.86 -17.17 7.78
C ASN A 39 -5.64 -15.88 6.99
N PHE A 40 -4.54 -15.80 6.26
CA PHE A 40 -4.21 -14.71 5.40
C PHE A 40 -4.37 -15.12 3.93
N TYR A 41 -5.13 -14.31 3.18
CA TYR A 41 -5.41 -14.54 1.77
C TYR A 41 -4.86 -13.39 0.94
N GLU A 42 -3.97 -13.67 0.00
CA GLU A 42 -3.51 -12.68 -0.98
C GLU A 42 -4.38 -12.72 -2.23
N GLN A 43 -5.00 -11.58 -2.56
CA GLN A 43 -5.91 -11.45 -3.71
C GLN A 43 -5.56 -10.21 -4.51
N GLY A 44 -5.37 -10.39 -5.84
CA GLY A 44 -4.93 -9.30 -6.73
C GLY A 44 -6.04 -8.41 -7.27
N HIS A 45 -7.25 -8.96 -7.47
CA HIS A 45 -8.38 -8.26 -8.09
C HIS A 45 -9.67 -8.49 -7.31
N ASN A 46 -10.59 -7.53 -7.41
CA ASN A 46 -11.94 -7.62 -6.84
C ASN A 46 -11.96 -7.97 -5.35
N ILE A 47 -10.97 -7.45 -4.59
CA ILE A 47 -10.86 -7.75 -3.17
C ILE A 47 -12.13 -7.34 -2.39
N GLN A 48 -12.84 -6.28 -2.83
CA GLN A 48 -14.12 -5.85 -2.25
C GLN A 48 -15.21 -6.91 -2.50
N ASP A 49 -15.30 -7.41 -3.72
CA ASP A 49 -16.28 -8.43 -4.09
C ASP A 49 -16.03 -9.74 -3.34
N SER A 50 -14.77 -10.08 -3.09
CA SER A 50 -14.43 -11.30 -2.34
C SER A 50 -14.90 -11.26 -0.87
N VAL A 51 -14.94 -10.09 -0.25
CA VAL A 51 -15.51 -9.92 1.10
C VAL A 51 -17.02 -10.13 1.08
N LEU A 52 -17.66 -9.76 -0.04
CA LEU A 52 -19.12 -9.82 -0.15
C LEU A 52 -19.63 -11.20 -0.57
N SER A 53 -18.89 -11.93 -1.47
CA SER A 53 -19.44 -13.06 -2.20
C SER A 53 -19.68 -14.32 -1.36
N ASP A 54 -18.74 -14.74 -0.53
CA ASP A 54 -18.76 -16.11 0.00
C ASP A 54 -18.93 -16.23 1.50
N GLY A 55 -18.97 -15.13 2.24
CA GLY A 55 -19.00 -15.18 3.71
C GLY A 55 -17.77 -15.82 4.36
N LYS A 56 -16.74 -16.13 3.59
CA LYS A 56 -15.50 -16.76 4.05
C LYS A 56 -14.50 -15.75 4.62
N LEU A 57 -14.53 -14.50 4.15
CA LEU A 57 -13.65 -13.44 4.64
C LEU A 57 -14.36 -12.59 5.69
N ASP A 58 -13.67 -12.35 6.79
CA ASP A 58 -14.10 -11.41 7.82
C ASP A 58 -13.68 -9.99 7.44
N PHE A 59 -12.43 -9.83 6.99
CA PHE A 59 -11.85 -8.54 6.64
C PHE A 59 -11.12 -8.58 5.30
N ALA A 60 -11.06 -7.40 4.66
CA ALA A 60 -10.06 -7.11 3.63
C ALA A 60 -9.34 -5.80 3.98
N ILE A 61 -8.01 -5.75 3.80
CA ILE A 61 -7.21 -4.55 4.00
C ILE A 61 -6.59 -4.17 2.66
N PHE A 62 -6.99 -3.01 2.12
CA PHE A 62 -6.58 -2.55 0.80
C PHE A 62 -6.61 -1.02 0.70
N SER A 63 -6.03 -0.49 -0.38
CA SER A 63 -6.12 0.94 -0.69
C SER A 63 -7.49 1.25 -1.27
N GLU A 64 -8.25 2.12 -0.58
CA GLU A 64 -9.59 2.52 -1.02
C GLU A 64 -9.50 3.39 -2.28
N TRP A 65 -10.29 3.01 -3.28
CA TRP A 65 -10.49 3.82 -4.49
C TRP A 65 -11.94 4.28 -4.63
N GLN A 66 -12.86 3.34 -4.57
CA GLN A 66 -14.29 3.59 -4.63
C GLN A 66 -14.99 2.75 -3.55
N PRO A 67 -15.67 3.38 -2.59
CA PRO A 67 -16.38 2.65 -1.55
C PRO A 67 -17.55 1.85 -2.12
N HIS A 68 -17.69 0.59 -1.70
CA HIS A 68 -18.81 -0.26 -2.04
C HIS A 68 -19.95 -0.07 -1.02
N PRO A 69 -21.24 0.10 -1.45
CA PRO A 69 -22.35 0.45 -0.55
C PRO A 69 -22.66 -0.61 0.51
N ASN A 70 -22.30 -1.88 0.28
CA ASN A 70 -22.54 -3.01 1.19
C ASN A 70 -21.35 -3.31 2.11
N LEU A 71 -20.29 -2.50 2.09
CA LEU A 71 -19.16 -2.60 2.99
C LEU A 71 -19.13 -1.46 4.01
N SER A 72 -18.65 -1.77 5.18
CA SER A 72 -18.22 -0.82 6.21
C SER A 72 -16.70 -0.70 6.14
N TYR A 73 -16.18 0.50 6.39
CA TYR A 73 -14.76 0.82 6.26
C TYR A 73 -14.22 1.42 7.55
N GLU A 74 -13.08 0.90 7.97
CA GLU A 74 -12.29 1.45 9.05
C GLU A 74 -11.00 2.02 8.47
N HIS A 75 -10.81 3.32 8.59
CA HIS A 75 -9.58 3.99 8.19
C HIS A 75 -8.41 3.51 9.05
N LEU A 76 -7.34 3.06 8.42
CA LEU A 76 -6.13 2.61 9.10
C LEU A 76 -5.04 3.69 9.05
N ILE A 77 -4.61 4.07 7.85
CA ILE A 77 -3.55 5.07 7.66
C ILE A 77 -3.71 5.76 6.28
N ASP A 78 -3.27 7.00 6.20
CA ASP A 78 -2.98 7.67 4.95
C ASP A 78 -1.48 7.58 4.67
N GLU A 79 -1.12 6.99 3.55
CA GLU A 79 0.25 6.88 3.05
C GLU A 79 0.42 7.70 1.78
N GLU A 80 1.62 8.19 1.52
CA GLU A 80 1.91 8.92 0.28
C GLU A 80 2.32 7.95 -0.84
N ILE A 81 1.83 8.17 -2.06
CA ILE A 81 2.45 7.60 -3.27
C ILE A 81 3.64 8.48 -3.59
N VAL A 82 4.83 7.93 -3.43
CA VAL A 82 6.11 8.62 -3.56
C VAL A 82 6.86 8.22 -4.82
N LEU A 83 7.69 9.12 -5.30
CA LEU A 83 8.69 8.82 -6.32
C LEU A 83 9.88 8.12 -5.66
N ILE A 84 10.31 7.03 -6.27
CA ILE A 84 11.47 6.25 -5.85
C ILE A 84 12.50 6.31 -6.96
N LEU A 85 13.71 6.74 -6.60
CA LEU A 85 14.87 6.85 -7.49
C LEU A 85 16.00 5.96 -6.98
N PRO A 86 16.95 5.56 -7.84
CA PRO A 86 18.24 5.04 -7.38
C PRO A 86 18.91 6.04 -6.44
N LYS A 87 19.63 5.56 -5.43
CA LYS A 87 20.27 6.39 -4.38
C LYS A 87 21.10 7.54 -4.93
N ASN A 88 21.86 7.27 -5.99
CA ASN A 88 22.81 8.21 -6.60
C ASN A 88 22.27 8.82 -7.91
N HIS A 89 20.96 8.83 -8.10
CA HIS A 89 20.36 9.45 -9.27
C HIS A 89 20.60 10.97 -9.24
N GLU A 90 21.03 11.56 -10.36
CA GLU A 90 21.39 12.99 -10.46
C GLU A 90 20.27 13.94 -10.00
N LEU A 91 19.00 13.56 -10.18
CA LEU A 91 17.86 14.35 -9.76
C LEU A 91 17.65 14.38 -8.24
N THR A 92 18.30 13.50 -7.47
CA THR A 92 18.21 13.57 -6.00
C THR A 92 18.82 14.87 -5.46
N GLU A 93 19.82 15.43 -6.14
CA GLU A 93 20.42 16.71 -5.79
C GLU A 93 19.51 17.92 -6.06
N LYS A 94 18.51 17.74 -6.94
CA LYS A 94 17.49 18.77 -7.26
C LYS A 94 16.28 18.72 -6.33
N ALA A 95 16.23 17.75 -5.44
CA ALA A 95 15.14 17.62 -4.48
C ALA A 95 15.21 18.72 -3.41
N VAL A 96 14.08 19.35 -3.12
CA VAL A 96 13.97 20.43 -2.13
C VAL A 96 12.91 20.12 -1.10
N TYR A 97 13.11 20.55 0.15
CA TYR A 97 12.05 20.47 1.14
C TYR A 97 10.98 21.53 0.87
N ARG A 98 9.73 21.11 0.88
CA ARG A 98 8.56 21.98 0.71
C ARG A 98 7.55 21.73 1.83
N ASP A 99 6.94 22.79 2.32
CA ASP A 99 5.88 22.70 3.33
C ASP A 99 4.72 21.82 2.83
N GLY A 100 4.21 20.98 3.72
CA GLY A 100 3.12 20.07 3.42
C GLY A 100 3.52 18.72 2.80
N PHE A 101 4.80 18.52 2.48
CA PHE A 101 5.34 17.25 1.99
C PHE A 101 6.18 16.54 3.05
N ARG A 102 6.09 15.22 3.08
CA ARG A 102 6.85 14.39 4.04
C ARG A 102 8.29 14.16 3.61
N TYR A 103 8.52 14.06 2.29
CA TYR A 103 9.84 13.79 1.71
C TYR A 103 10.32 15.00 0.91
N PRO A 104 11.63 15.09 0.58
CA PRO A 104 12.12 16.08 -0.36
C PRO A 104 11.32 16.02 -1.65
N TRP A 105 10.88 17.15 -2.15
CA TRP A 105 10.04 17.26 -3.33
C TRP A 105 10.87 17.43 -4.60
N ILE A 106 10.47 16.78 -5.68
CA ILE A 106 11.05 16.93 -7.03
C ILE A 106 9.96 17.38 -8.00
N ASP A 107 10.29 18.33 -8.87
CA ASP A 107 9.44 18.66 -10.01
C ASP A 107 9.39 17.49 -11.00
N LEU A 108 8.21 16.93 -11.19
CA LEU A 108 8.00 15.80 -12.07
C LEU A 108 8.38 16.09 -13.53
N LYS A 109 8.35 17.35 -13.98
CA LYS A 109 8.78 17.76 -15.32
C LYS A 109 10.24 17.45 -15.60
N LEU A 110 11.08 17.39 -14.58
CA LEU A 110 12.49 17.01 -14.72
C LEU A 110 12.67 15.54 -15.09
N LEU A 111 11.61 14.74 -14.98
CA LEU A 111 11.61 13.30 -15.25
C LEU A 111 10.94 12.95 -16.59
N ALA A 112 10.63 13.93 -17.44
CA ALA A 112 9.91 13.71 -18.71
C ALA A 112 10.60 12.69 -19.64
N ASP A 113 11.93 12.64 -19.62
CA ASP A 113 12.74 11.73 -20.44
C ASP A 113 13.33 10.55 -19.62
N THR A 114 13.01 10.46 -18.32
CA THR A 114 13.50 9.40 -17.43
C THR A 114 12.64 8.15 -17.60
N PRO A 115 13.22 6.94 -17.75
CA PRO A 115 12.45 5.72 -17.82
C PRO A 115 11.69 5.43 -16.52
N PHE A 116 10.40 5.11 -16.63
CA PHE A 116 9.56 4.72 -15.51
C PHE A 116 9.24 3.23 -15.52
N ILE A 117 9.26 2.63 -14.35
CA ILE A 117 8.72 1.30 -14.06
C ILE A 117 7.36 1.52 -13.43
N LEU A 118 6.27 1.18 -14.13
CA LEU A 118 4.93 1.51 -13.69
C LEU A 118 4.09 0.29 -13.30
N HIS A 119 3.10 0.53 -12.49
CA HIS A 119 2.00 -0.39 -12.29
C HIS A 119 1.03 -0.37 -13.47
N PHE A 120 0.22 -1.41 -13.60
CA PHE A 120 -0.85 -1.42 -14.62
C PHE A 120 -1.95 -0.41 -14.24
N PRO A 121 -2.64 0.20 -15.23
CA PRO A 121 -3.64 1.27 -15.00
C PRO A 121 -4.87 0.84 -14.18
N ASP A 122 -5.17 -0.45 -14.13
CA ASP A 122 -6.25 -1.02 -13.31
C ASP A 122 -5.91 -1.10 -11.82
N GLN A 123 -4.65 -0.88 -11.44
CA GLN A 123 -4.21 -0.74 -10.05
C GLN A 123 -4.28 0.73 -9.60
N ASN A 124 -4.51 0.95 -8.31
CA ASN A 124 -4.60 2.31 -7.74
C ASN A 124 -3.34 3.14 -8.04
N THR A 125 -2.15 2.59 -7.77
CA THR A 125 -0.88 3.28 -8.03
C THR A 125 -0.66 3.57 -9.51
N GLY A 126 -0.99 2.62 -10.41
CA GLY A 126 -0.86 2.82 -11.86
C GLY A 126 -1.76 3.96 -12.36
N ARG A 127 -3.01 3.99 -11.93
CA ARG A 127 -3.96 5.04 -12.25
C ARG A 127 -3.51 6.41 -11.73
N SER A 128 -3.04 6.47 -10.49
CA SER A 128 -2.50 7.71 -9.92
C SER A 128 -1.28 8.21 -10.68
N SER A 129 -0.42 7.31 -11.17
CA SER A 129 0.74 7.66 -11.99
C SER A 129 0.33 8.27 -13.33
N GLU A 130 -0.64 7.67 -14.01
CA GLU A 130 -1.12 8.19 -15.30
C GLU A 130 -1.82 9.55 -15.14
N GLN A 131 -2.66 9.71 -14.12
CA GLN A 131 -3.28 11.01 -13.81
C GLN A 131 -2.24 12.10 -13.52
N LEU A 132 -1.17 11.74 -12.80
CA LEU A 132 -0.09 12.66 -12.50
C LEU A 132 0.66 13.07 -13.77
N PHE A 133 0.95 12.12 -14.68
CA PHE A 133 1.59 12.44 -15.96
C PHE A 133 0.72 13.32 -16.86
N GLU A 134 -0.57 13.07 -16.91
CA GLU A 134 -1.54 13.93 -17.63
C GLU A 134 -1.56 15.34 -17.04
N GLN A 135 -1.62 15.48 -15.71
CA GLN A 135 -1.62 16.78 -15.03
C GLN A 135 -0.37 17.60 -15.34
N TYR A 136 0.80 16.94 -15.46
CA TYR A 136 2.07 17.60 -15.75
C TYR A 136 2.39 17.69 -17.26
N ASN A 137 1.52 17.14 -18.12
CA ASN A 137 1.69 17.05 -19.56
C ASN A 137 3.03 16.45 -19.96
N ILE A 138 3.39 15.30 -19.34
CA ILE A 138 4.59 14.54 -19.64
C ILE A 138 4.22 13.12 -20.10
N GLN A 139 5.08 12.52 -20.94
CA GLN A 139 4.94 11.15 -21.43
C GLN A 139 6.28 10.43 -21.32
N PRO A 140 6.72 10.10 -20.11
CA PRO A 140 8.02 9.46 -19.93
C PRO A 140 8.05 8.06 -20.56
N PRO A 141 9.22 7.57 -20.96
CA PRO A 141 9.38 6.19 -21.41
C PRO A 141 8.96 5.19 -20.33
N VAL A 142 8.19 4.14 -20.69
CA VAL A 142 7.74 3.09 -19.79
C VAL A 142 8.19 1.73 -20.31
N PRO A 143 9.46 1.36 -20.11
CA PRO A 143 9.97 0.08 -20.59
C PRO A 143 9.41 -1.14 -19.85
N PHE A 144 8.96 -0.97 -18.59
CA PHE A 144 8.47 -2.07 -17.77
C PHE A 144 7.17 -1.72 -17.07
N ARG A 145 6.23 -2.70 -17.02
CA ARG A 145 5.04 -2.68 -16.17
C ARG A 145 4.97 -3.93 -15.32
N THR A 146 4.55 -3.78 -14.07
CA THR A 146 4.37 -4.91 -13.14
C THR A 146 3.22 -4.64 -12.18
N ARG A 147 2.67 -5.70 -11.59
CA ARG A 147 1.67 -5.60 -10.52
C ARG A 147 2.28 -5.63 -9.11
N ASN A 148 3.59 -5.80 -9.03
CA ASN A 148 4.32 -5.99 -7.79
C ASN A 148 5.16 -4.74 -7.45
N SER A 149 4.74 -3.97 -6.43
CA SER A 149 5.45 -2.76 -5.99
C SER A 149 6.87 -3.04 -5.51
N GLN A 150 7.10 -4.20 -4.90
CA GLN A 150 8.45 -4.57 -4.46
C GLN A 150 9.39 -4.80 -5.65
N LEU A 151 8.87 -5.42 -6.73
CA LEU A 151 9.64 -5.57 -7.97
C LEU A 151 9.95 -4.21 -8.60
N CYS A 152 8.97 -3.27 -8.65
CA CYS A 152 9.25 -1.90 -9.10
C CYS A 152 10.45 -1.30 -8.35
N ILE A 153 10.44 -1.38 -7.02
CA ILE A 153 11.47 -0.81 -6.15
C ILE A 153 12.83 -1.49 -6.37
N GLN A 154 12.85 -2.82 -6.50
CA GLN A 154 14.10 -3.54 -6.76
C GLN A 154 14.70 -3.20 -8.12
N LEU A 155 13.88 -3.12 -9.18
CA LEU A 155 14.36 -2.71 -10.50
C LEU A 155 14.86 -1.27 -10.51
N THR A 156 14.24 -0.38 -9.72
CA THR A 156 14.73 0.99 -9.51
C THR A 156 16.10 0.98 -8.81
N ALA A 157 16.28 0.16 -7.78
CA ALA A 157 17.57 0.02 -7.10
C ALA A 157 18.70 -0.45 -8.02
N GLU A 158 18.36 -1.22 -9.08
CA GLU A 158 19.27 -1.69 -10.13
C GLU A 158 19.44 -0.68 -11.29
N ASN A 159 19.00 0.57 -11.14
CA ASN A 159 19.10 1.64 -12.13
C ASN A 159 18.38 1.35 -13.48
N LEU A 160 17.29 0.57 -13.47
CA LEU A 160 16.51 0.28 -14.68
C LEU A 160 15.40 1.31 -14.94
N GLY A 161 15.28 2.32 -14.10
CA GLY A 161 14.31 3.39 -14.17
C GLY A 161 13.91 3.88 -12.79
N VAL A 162 12.94 4.78 -12.75
CA VAL A 162 12.32 5.28 -11.51
C VAL A 162 10.90 4.74 -11.37
N CYS A 163 10.32 4.74 -10.18
CA CYS A 163 8.95 4.27 -10.01
C CYS A 163 8.14 5.11 -9.01
N LEU A 164 6.83 5.01 -9.12
CA LEU A 164 5.89 5.53 -8.15
C LEU A 164 5.30 4.34 -7.35
N ALA A 165 5.34 4.43 -6.02
CA ALA A 165 4.77 3.40 -5.16
C ALA A 165 4.32 4.01 -3.82
N PRO A 166 3.39 3.38 -3.09
CA PRO A 166 3.09 3.76 -1.72
C PRO A 166 4.35 3.69 -0.84
N GLU A 167 4.58 4.73 -0.04
CA GLU A 167 5.78 4.87 0.82
C GLU A 167 6.03 3.66 1.72
N THR A 168 4.95 3.01 2.18
CA THR A 168 5.05 1.83 3.05
C THR A 168 5.85 0.71 2.40
N TYR A 169 5.71 0.50 1.08
CA TYR A 169 6.52 -0.51 0.38
C TYR A 169 8.00 -0.13 0.29
N ALA A 170 8.29 1.15 0.07
CA ALA A 170 9.67 1.64 0.02
C ALA A 170 10.36 1.52 1.38
N LEU A 171 9.67 1.92 2.45
CA LEU A 171 10.19 1.89 3.83
C LEU A 171 10.45 0.48 4.36
N HIS A 172 9.72 -0.54 3.85
CA HIS A 172 9.88 -1.95 4.23
C HIS A 172 10.62 -2.77 3.16
N SER A 173 11.21 -2.10 2.17
CA SER A 173 11.99 -2.77 1.12
C SER A 173 13.37 -3.16 1.61
N SER A 174 13.87 -4.33 1.20
CA SER A 174 15.28 -4.71 1.35
C SER A 174 16.23 -3.77 0.62
N SER A 175 15.74 -3.04 -0.38
CA SER A 175 16.49 -2.05 -1.16
C SER A 175 16.48 -0.64 -0.57
N MET A 176 15.98 -0.43 0.65
CA MET A 176 15.83 0.90 1.26
C MET A 176 17.15 1.70 1.29
N LEU A 177 18.28 1.05 1.47
CA LEU A 177 19.59 1.70 1.51
C LEU A 177 20.14 2.11 0.12
N THR A 178 19.60 1.56 -0.95
CA THR A 178 20.03 1.78 -2.34
C THR A 178 19.06 2.63 -3.15
N ILE A 179 18.02 3.16 -2.52
CA ILE A 179 17.04 4.04 -3.14
C ILE A 179 16.95 5.38 -2.41
N SER A 180 16.37 6.37 -3.09
CA SER A 180 15.94 7.66 -2.53
C SER A 180 14.44 7.80 -2.70
N ILE A 181 13.79 8.40 -1.71
CA ILE A 181 12.35 8.63 -1.68
C ILE A 181 12.10 10.12 -1.79
N CYS A 182 11.25 10.53 -2.73
CA CYS A 182 10.88 11.92 -2.95
C CYS A 182 9.35 12.05 -3.09
N SER A 183 8.83 13.17 -2.65
CA SER A 183 7.46 13.59 -2.95
C SER A 183 7.40 14.24 -4.34
N VAL A 184 6.25 14.11 -5.00
CA VAL A 184 5.97 14.73 -6.30
C VAL A 184 4.56 15.30 -6.32
N GLY A 185 4.27 16.15 -7.32
CA GLY A 185 2.95 16.75 -7.47
C GLY A 185 2.83 18.13 -6.80
N GLU A 186 1.69 18.77 -6.98
CA GLU A 186 1.37 20.06 -6.32
C GLU A 186 1.04 19.87 -4.84
N LYS A 187 0.56 18.68 -4.48
CA LYS A 187 0.25 18.23 -3.12
C LYS A 187 0.58 16.75 -3.01
N PRO A 188 0.77 16.21 -1.79
CA PRO A 188 0.99 14.79 -1.57
C PRO A 188 -0.13 13.94 -2.20
N ILE A 189 0.25 12.86 -2.90
CA ILE A 189 -0.70 11.91 -3.47
C ILE A 189 -1.07 10.91 -2.39
N VAL A 190 -2.24 11.11 -1.79
CA VAL A 190 -2.70 10.28 -0.66
C VAL A 190 -3.25 8.96 -1.15
N ASN A 191 -2.72 7.87 -0.60
CA ASN A 191 -3.23 6.51 -0.76
C ASN A 191 -3.83 6.05 0.58
N ARG A 192 -5.16 6.04 0.67
CA ARG A 192 -5.86 5.69 1.90
C ARG A 192 -5.93 4.18 2.08
N LEU A 193 -5.32 3.65 3.14
CA LEU A 193 -5.43 2.26 3.52
C LEU A 193 -6.60 2.06 4.49
N VAL A 194 -7.47 1.12 4.15
CA VAL A 194 -8.67 0.80 4.93
C VAL A 194 -8.75 -0.68 5.25
N LEU A 195 -9.45 -1.01 6.34
CA LEU A 195 -9.96 -2.33 6.62
C LEU A 195 -11.47 -2.32 6.33
N ALA A 196 -11.91 -3.21 5.45
CA ALA A 196 -13.31 -3.33 5.06
C ALA A 196 -13.91 -4.65 5.51
N TYR A 197 -15.20 -4.62 5.86
CA TYR A 197 -16.00 -5.79 6.23
C TYR A 197 -17.45 -5.60 5.77
N ARG A 198 -18.23 -6.68 5.73
CA ARG A 198 -19.64 -6.60 5.31
C ARG A 198 -20.45 -5.72 6.27
N LYS A 199 -21.22 -4.81 5.69
CA LYS A 199 -22.15 -3.97 6.43
C LYS A 199 -23.18 -4.84 7.18
N ASN A 200 -23.44 -4.50 8.41
CA ASN A 200 -24.37 -5.23 9.30
C ASN A 200 -23.94 -6.69 9.64
N SER A 201 -22.68 -7.09 9.36
CA SER A 201 -22.18 -8.37 9.86
C SER A 201 -21.93 -8.30 11.36
N TYR A 202 -22.13 -9.43 12.03
CA TYR A 202 -21.68 -9.57 13.41
C TYR A 202 -20.15 -9.65 13.45
N LEU A 203 -19.54 -8.82 14.27
CA LEU A 203 -18.11 -8.87 14.55
C LEU A 203 -17.91 -9.46 15.96
N SER A 204 -17.12 -10.51 16.04
CA SER A 204 -16.72 -11.08 17.34
C SER A 204 -15.84 -10.11 18.13
N THR A 205 -15.70 -10.31 19.44
CA THR A 205 -14.85 -9.46 20.28
C THR A 205 -13.41 -9.42 19.75
N TYR A 206 -12.85 -10.56 19.34
CA TYR A 206 -11.50 -10.61 18.79
C TYR A 206 -11.39 -9.90 17.42
N ALA A 207 -12.46 -9.87 16.62
CA ALA A 207 -12.50 -9.10 15.39
C ALA A 207 -12.46 -7.58 15.66
N LEU A 208 -13.23 -7.11 16.65
CA LEU A 208 -13.20 -5.71 17.09
C LEU A 208 -11.83 -5.32 17.66
N ASP A 209 -11.22 -6.19 18.46
CA ASP A 209 -9.88 -5.97 19.00
C ASP A 209 -8.83 -5.92 17.89
N PHE A 210 -8.93 -6.77 16.85
CA PHE A 210 -8.03 -6.72 15.70
C PHE A 210 -8.11 -5.34 15.01
N ILE A 211 -9.31 -4.81 14.75
CA ILE A 211 -9.51 -3.48 14.17
C ILE A 211 -8.85 -2.41 15.03
N LYS A 212 -9.08 -2.44 16.35
CA LYS A 212 -8.53 -1.46 17.30
C LYS A 212 -7.00 -1.50 17.33
N ILE A 213 -6.41 -2.70 17.39
CA ILE A 213 -4.97 -2.89 17.37
C ILE A 213 -4.38 -2.41 16.05
N ALA A 214 -4.98 -2.77 14.91
CA ALA A 214 -4.54 -2.32 13.59
C ALA A 214 -4.50 -0.80 13.49
N LYS A 215 -5.54 -0.10 13.94
CA LYS A 215 -5.58 1.37 14.01
C LYS A 215 -4.52 1.97 14.91
N THR A 216 -4.15 1.27 15.98
CA THR A 216 -3.16 1.77 16.94
C THR A 216 -1.74 1.57 16.45
N CYS A 217 -1.44 0.37 15.94
CA CYS A 217 -0.09 -0.01 15.50
C CYS A 217 0.33 0.66 14.19
N LEU A 218 -0.63 0.99 13.32
CA LEU A 218 -0.35 1.64 12.03
C LEU A 218 -0.39 3.17 12.09
N LYS A 219 -0.79 3.78 13.20
CA LYS A 219 -0.70 5.24 13.37
C LYS A 219 0.78 5.65 13.37
N ARG A 220 1.14 6.51 12.45
CA ARG A 220 2.45 7.21 12.39
C ARG A 220 2.34 8.63 12.88
#